data_4dfb2cc16194afdf0f40cae765844a16
#
_entry.id   4dfb2cc16194afdf0f40cae765844a16
#
_cell.length_a   1.000
_cell.length_b   1.000
_cell.length_c   1.000
_cell.angle_alpha   90.00
_cell.angle_beta   90.00
_cell.angle_gamma   90.00
#
_symmetry.space_group_name_H-M   'P 1'
#
loop_
_entity.id
_entity.type
_entity.pdbx_description
1 polymer ?
#
loop_
_entity_poly.entity_id
_entity_poly.type
_entity_poly.pdbx_seq_one_letter_code
_entity_poly.pdbx_strand_id
1 'polypeptide(L)'
;MCTVEEVDEIARRDHSVPVSASVRLGLDALLARMWDEMALCRVYTKKVGHKPDFGDPVVLTAARGGTSVEALCRQLHNSLAREFAYALVWGRSVKHAPQRVGLSHGLADEDVAQIVKKKVVGAGEDGRGRFKTTASGPDRIADRVKKAPLKS
;
A
#
# COMPACT_ATOMS: atom_id res chain seq x y z
N MET A 1 0.74 -47.39 -10.32
CA MET A 1 -0.01 -47.10 -9.09
C MET A 1 1.00 -47.03 -7.98
N CYS A 2 1.05 -45.96 -7.21
CA CYS A 2 1.94 -45.85 -6.03
C CYS A 2 1.29 -46.55 -4.84
N THR A 3 2.08 -47.19 -4.00
CA THR A 3 1.64 -47.72 -2.71
C THR A 3 1.44 -46.61 -1.68
N VAL A 4 0.73 -46.89 -0.60
CA VAL A 4 0.51 -45.90 0.49
C VAL A 4 1.83 -45.54 1.16
N GLU A 5 2.72 -46.54 1.31
CA GLU A 5 4.05 -46.33 1.91
C GLU A 5 4.92 -45.40 1.07
N GLU A 6 4.90 -45.53 -0.27
CA GLU A 6 5.63 -44.65 -1.18
C GLU A 6 5.10 -43.20 -1.11
N VAL A 7 3.79 -43.03 -1.01
CA VAL A 7 3.18 -41.70 -0.83
C VAL A 7 3.58 -41.06 0.50
N ASP A 8 3.60 -41.86 1.57
CA ASP A 8 3.97 -41.42 2.91
C ASP A 8 5.46 -41.03 2.97
N GLU A 9 6.33 -41.75 2.29
CA GLU A 9 7.76 -41.43 2.18
C GLU A 9 7.98 -40.10 1.45
N ILE A 10 7.24 -39.85 0.36
CA ILE A 10 7.32 -38.60 -0.40
C ILE A 10 6.76 -37.44 0.45
N ALA A 11 5.64 -37.65 1.16
CA ALA A 11 5.02 -36.62 2.00
C ALA A 11 5.92 -36.17 3.18
N ARG A 12 6.85 -37.02 3.63
CA ARG A 12 7.82 -36.68 4.69
C ARG A 12 9.03 -35.91 4.19
N ARG A 13 9.24 -35.82 2.88
CA ARG A 13 10.35 -35.02 2.32
C ARG A 13 10.02 -33.53 2.39
N ASP A 14 11.00 -32.74 2.75
CA ASP A 14 10.87 -31.29 2.75
C ASP A 14 10.51 -30.77 1.34
N HIS A 15 9.69 -29.74 1.29
CA HIS A 15 9.23 -29.09 0.04
C HIS A 15 8.47 -30.02 -0.93
N SER A 16 7.89 -31.11 -0.45
CA SER A 16 7.14 -32.06 -1.24
C SER A 16 5.66 -32.08 -0.85
N VAL A 17 4.78 -32.20 -1.86
CA VAL A 17 3.33 -32.35 -1.64
C VAL A 17 2.84 -33.48 -2.56
N PRO A 18 2.34 -34.59 -2.03
CA PRO A 18 1.73 -35.62 -2.84
C PRO A 18 0.38 -35.14 -3.37
N VAL A 19 0.17 -35.26 -4.67
CA VAL A 19 -1.07 -34.84 -5.34
C VAL A 19 -1.56 -35.90 -6.33
N SER A 20 -2.85 -35.95 -6.54
CA SER A 20 -3.45 -36.73 -7.61
C SER A 20 -4.36 -35.83 -8.44
N ALA A 21 -3.92 -35.56 -9.67
CA ALA A 21 -4.68 -34.73 -10.62
C ALA A 21 -6.00 -35.41 -11.06
N SER A 22 -6.00 -36.76 -11.21
CA SER A 22 -7.17 -37.52 -11.66
C SER A 22 -8.34 -37.47 -10.67
N VAL A 23 -8.04 -37.56 -9.38
CA VAL A 23 -9.05 -37.49 -8.31
C VAL A 23 -9.08 -36.15 -7.58
N ARG A 24 -8.31 -35.18 -8.07
CA ARG A 24 -8.17 -33.81 -7.49
C ARG A 24 -7.83 -33.80 -5.99
N LEU A 25 -6.98 -34.75 -5.58
CA LEU A 25 -6.55 -34.88 -4.18
C LEU A 25 -5.25 -34.05 -3.96
N GLY A 26 -5.18 -33.30 -2.86
CA GLY A 26 -4.02 -32.56 -2.43
C GLY A 26 -3.72 -31.28 -3.23
N LEU A 27 -4.58 -30.86 -4.17
CA LEU A 27 -4.35 -29.67 -5.00
C LEU A 27 -4.36 -28.37 -4.19
N ASP A 28 -5.22 -28.26 -3.18
CA ASP A 28 -5.27 -27.08 -2.31
C ASP A 28 -4.00 -26.95 -1.46
N ALA A 29 -3.50 -28.08 -0.94
CA ALA A 29 -2.22 -28.13 -0.23
C ALA A 29 -1.05 -27.75 -1.13
N LEU A 30 -1.05 -28.19 -2.40
CA LEU A 30 -0.06 -27.79 -3.38
C LEU A 30 -0.09 -26.28 -3.63
N LEU A 31 -1.27 -25.69 -3.84
CA LEU A 31 -1.42 -24.24 -4.05
C LEU A 31 -0.94 -23.45 -2.85
N ALA A 32 -1.29 -23.85 -1.63
CA ALA A 32 -0.82 -23.21 -0.41
C ALA A 32 0.70 -23.28 -0.31
N ARG A 33 1.30 -24.46 -0.58
CA ARG A 33 2.74 -24.63 -0.54
C ARG A 33 3.46 -23.79 -1.60
N MET A 34 2.92 -23.75 -2.83
CA MET A 34 3.46 -22.90 -3.90
C MET A 34 3.43 -21.41 -3.49
N TRP A 35 2.35 -20.97 -2.85
CA TRP A 35 2.25 -19.60 -2.35
C TRP A 35 3.33 -19.27 -1.33
N ASP A 36 3.54 -20.16 -0.36
CA ASP A 36 4.55 -20.00 0.71
C ASP A 36 5.97 -19.99 0.14
N GLU A 37 6.29 -20.92 -0.75
CA GLU A 37 7.62 -21.02 -1.37
C GLU A 37 7.96 -19.82 -2.26
N MET A 38 6.97 -19.27 -2.93
CA MET A 38 7.15 -18.05 -3.74
C MET A 38 7.22 -16.77 -2.89
N ALA A 39 6.96 -16.85 -1.58
CA ALA A 39 6.91 -15.72 -0.65
C ALA A 39 6.12 -14.53 -1.23
N LEU A 40 4.91 -14.81 -1.71
CA LEU A 40 4.03 -13.80 -2.30
C LEU A 40 3.41 -12.91 -1.23
N CYS A 41 3.36 -11.61 -1.50
CA CYS A 41 2.78 -10.61 -0.63
C CYS A 41 1.68 -9.86 -1.40
N ARG A 42 0.43 -9.99 -0.96
CA ARG A 42 -0.73 -9.27 -1.51
C ARG A 42 -0.85 -7.93 -0.82
N VAL A 43 -0.92 -6.89 -1.58
CA VAL A 43 -1.14 -5.53 -1.06
C VAL A 43 -2.34 -4.93 -1.78
N TYR A 44 -3.29 -4.45 -1.01
CA TYR A 44 -4.48 -3.79 -1.52
C TYR A 44 -4.25 -2.29 -1.65
N THR A 45 -4.70 -1.70 -2.75
CA THR A 45 -4.55 -0.27 -2.97
C THR A 45 -5.79 0.50 -2.52
N LYS A 46 -5.57 1.71 -2.01
CA LYS A 46 -6.64 2.61 -1.60
C LYS A 46 -6.43 4.00 -2.20
N LYS A 47 -7.41 4.50 -2.91
CA LYS A 47 -7.43 5.91 -3.37
C LYS A 47 -7.90 6.82 -2.24
N VAL A 48 -7.46 8.09 -2.27
CA VAL A 48 -7.90 9.10 -1.29
C VAL A 48 -9.42 9.28 -1.39
N GLY A 49 -10.11 9.21 -0.25
CA GLY A 49 -11.57 9.36 -0.20
C GLY A 49 -12.39 8.12 -0.60
N HIS A 50 -11.76 7.02 -1.04
CA HIS A 50 -12.43 5.79 -1.44
C HIS A 50 -12.15 4.64 -0.47
N LYS A 51 -12.96 3.58 -0.56
CA LYS A 51 -12.70 2.31 0.13
C LYS A 51 -11.50 1.59 -0.51
N PRO A 52 -10.81 0.70 0.22
CA PRO A 52 -9.80 -0.18 -0.37
C PRO A 52 -10.38 -1.05 -1.48
N ASP A 53 -9.59 -1.30 -2.50
CA ASP A 53 -9.94 -2.24 -3.57
C ASP A 53 -9.44 -3.63 -3.18
N PHE A 54 -10.35 -4.49 -2.73
CA PHE A 54 -10.05 -5.88 -2.36
C PHE A 54 -10.18 -6.85 -3.54
N GLY A 55 -10.73 -6.40 -4.67
CA GLY A 55 -10.92 -7.23 -5.86
C GLY A 55 -9.67 -7.37 -6.71
N ASP A 56 -8.74 -6.40 -6.61
CA ASP A 56 -7.53 -6.35 -7.43
C ASP A 56 -6.28 -6.10 -6.57
N PRO A 57 -5.78 -7.13 -5.86
CA PRO A 57 -4.56 -7.01 -5.07
C PRO A 57 -3.32 -6.93 -5.95
N VAL A 58 -2.38 -6.07 -5.58
CA VAL A 58 -1.04 -6.07 -6.17
C VAL A 58 -0.19 -7.13 -5.48
N VAL A 59 0.34 -8.08 -6.24
CA VAL A 59 1.18 -9.16 -5.71
C VAL A 59 2.66 -8.76 -5.83
N LEU A 60 3.31 -8.59 -4.70
CA LEU A 60 4.73 -8.29 -4.59
C LEU A 60 5.51 -9.59 -4.34
N THR A 61 6.74 -9.67 -4.88
CA THR A 61 7.64 -10.80 -4.68
C THR A 61 9.06 -10.33 -4.38
N ALA A 62 9.79 -11.09 -3.58
CA ALA A 62 11.20 -10.81 -3.30
C ALA A 62 12.04 -10.73 -4.59
N ALA A 63 11.74 -11.59 -5.58
CA ALA A 63 12.45 -11.66 -6.86
C ALA A 63 12.24 -10.42 -7.76
N ARG A 64 11.13 -9.69 -7.60
CA ARG A 64 10.78 -8.52 -8.43
C ARG A 64 10.96 -7.18 -7.72
N GLY A 65 11.94 -7.08 -6.83
CA GLY A 65 12.27 -5.83 -6.14
C GLY A 65 11.80 -5.75 -4.69
N GLY A 66 11.38 -6.86 -4.11
CA GLY A 66 11.02 -6.96 -2.70
C GLY A 66 9.56 -6.57 -2.41
N THR A 67 9.26 -6.50 -1.12
CA THR A 67 7.91 -6.17 -0.60
C THR A 67 7.82 -4.74 -0.06
N SER A 68 8.69 -3.84 -0.52
CA SER A 68 8.70 -2.44 -0.06
C SER A 68 7.62 -1.58 -0.73
N VAL A 69 7.29 -0.44 -0.11
CA VAL A 69 6.43 0.58 -0.71
C VAL A 69 7.00 1.08 -2.05
N GLU A 70 8.32 1.12 -2.19
CA GLU A 70 8.97 1.48 -3.45
C GLU A 70 8.67 0.46 -4.56
N ALA A 71 8.75 -0.85 -4.26
CA ALA A 71 8.40 -1.92 -5.19
C ALA A 71 6.92 -1.83 -5.60
N LEU A 72 6.01 -1.56 -4.65
CA LEU A 72 4.60 -1.30 -4.92
C LEU A 72 4.43 -0.10 -5.88
N CYS A 73 5.09 1.02 -5.63
CA CYS A 73 5.01 2.19 -6.50
C CYS A 73 5.49 1.90 -7.92
N ARG A 74 6.61 1.18 -8.07
CA ARG A 74 7.16 0.81 -9.39
C ARG A 74 6.25 -0.15 -10.15
N GLN A 75 5.62 -1.08 -9.45
CA GLN A 75 4.71 -2.06 -10.07
C GLN A 75 3.40 -1.40 -10.52
N LEU A 76 2.88 -0.42 -9.78
CA LEU A 76 1.70 0.34 -10.18
C LEU A 76 2.01 1.30 -11.34
N HIS A 77 3.03 2.12 -11.20
CA HIS A 77 3.47 3.04 -12.25
C HIS A 77 4.82 3.68 -11.91
N ASN A 78 5.74 3.71 -12.86
CA ASN A 78 7.11 4.24 -12.68
C ASN A 78 7.18 5.69 -12.18
N SER A 79 6.20 6.55 -12.51
CA SER A 79 6.17 7.93 -12.04
C SER A 79 5.83 8.07 -10.56
N LEU A 80 5.13 7.08 -9.98
CA LEU A 80 4.69 7.14 -8.58
C LEU A 80 5.85 7.23 -7.60
N ALA A 81 6.94 6.52 -7.86
CA ALA A 81 8.13 6.56 -7.01
C ALA A 81 8.80 7.96 -7.01
N ARG A 82 8.76 8.69 -8.15
CA ARG A 82 9.32 10.04 -8.29
C ARG A 82 8.44 11.11 -7.64
N GLU A 83 7.13 10.95 -7.77
CA GLU A 83 6.12 11.86 -7.23
C GLU A 83 5.72 11.52 -5.79
N PHE A 84 6.35 10.52 -5.19
CA PHE A 84 6.01 10.01 -3.86
C PHE A 84 6.26 11.05 -2.78
N ALA A 85 5.24 11.34 -1.97
CA ALA A 85 5.38 12.13 -0.74
C ALA A 85 5.47 11.21 0.49
N TYR A 86 4.49 10.35 0.68
CA TYR A 86 4.41 9.34 1.72
C TYR A 86 3.31 8.32 1.38
N ALA A 87 3.31 7.19 2.06
CA ALA A 87 2.18 6.27 2.03
C ALA A 87 1.53 6.17 3.41
N LEU A 88 0.22 5.93 3.41
CA LEU A 88 -0.52 5.51 4.59
C LEU A 88 -0.77 4.02 4.48
N VAL A 89 -0.41 3.28 5.52
CA VAL A 89 -0.53 1.82 5.54
C VAL A 89 -1.42 1.40 6.70
N TRP A 90 -2.29 0.44 6.44
CA TRP A 90 -3.13 -0.28 7.39
C TRP A 90 -2.83 -1.76 7.26
N GLY A 91 -2.55 -2.45 8.34
CA GLY A 91 -2.32 -3.88 8.35
C GLY A 91 -1.26 -4.33 9.33
N ARG A 92 -0.63 -5.47 9.03
CA ARG A 92 0.32 -6.14 9.94
C ARG A 92 1.70 -5.50 10.00
N SER A 93 2.12 -4.80 8.94
CA SER A 93 3.45 -4.19 8.87
C SER A 93 3.60 -2.94 9.73
N VAL A 94 2.50 -2.39 10.24
CA VAL A 94 2.46 -1.14 10.99
C VAL A 94 1.93 -1.31 12.41
N LYS A 95 2.42 -0.49 13.33
CA LYS A 95 1.98 -0.52 14.74
C LYS A 95 0.63 0.19 14.94
N HIS A 96 0.34 1.18 14.13
CA HIS A 96 -0.90 1.98 14.18
C HIS A 96 -1.55 2.01 12.80
N ALA A 97 -2.86 1.92 12.74
CA ALA A 97 -3.62 1.93 11.50
C ALA A 97 -4.52 3.19 11.43
N PRO A 98 -4.22 4.18 10.57
CA PRO A 98 -3.14 4.23 9.57
C PRO A 98 -1.79 4.71 10.12
N GLN A 99 -0.70 4.23 9.56
CA GLN A 99 0.64 4.75 9.82
C GLN A 99 1.22 5.38 8.54
N ARG A 100 1.84 6.56 8.71
CA ARG A 100 2.59 7.21 7.63
C ARG A 100 3.97 6.59 7.51
N VAL A 101 4.32 6.13 6.29
CA VAL A 101 5.56 5.43 6.00
C VAL A 101 6.26 5.99 4.76
N GLY A 102 7.55 5.71 4.64
CA GLY A 102 8.40 6.06 3.49
C GLY A 102 8.49 4.93 2.46
N LEU A 103 9.29 5.16 1.40
CA LEU A 103 9.50 4.20 0.30
C LEU A 103 10.16 2.89 0.77
N SER A 104 11.07 2.96 1.75
CA SER A 104 11.82 1.80 2.26
C SER A 104 11.02 0.89 3.21
N HIS A 105 9.78 1.26 3.56
CA HIS A 105 8.96 0.46 4.46
C HIS A 105 8.57 -0.86 3.81
N GLY A 106 8.81 -1.98 4.51
CA GLY A 106 8.40 -3.32 4.09
C GLY A 106 6.91 -3.56 4.38
N LEU A 107 6.18 -4.01 3.39
CA LEU A 107 4.77 -4.36 3.49
C LEU A 107 4.62 -5.85 3.83
N ALA A 108 3.60 -6.19 4.59
CA ALA A 108 3.19 -7.55 4.90
C ALA A 108 2.02 -7.99 4.01
N ASP A 109 1.77 -9.30 3.96
CA ASP A 109 0.61 -9.84 3.24
C ASP A 109 -0.70 -9.30 3.82
N GLU A 110 -1.62 -8.93 2.95
CA GLU A 110 -2.93 -8.33 3.25
C GLU A 110 -2.89 -6.88 3.78
N ASP A 111 -1.76 -6.19 3.66
CA ASP A 111 -1.70 -4.77 3.97
C ASP A 111 -2.49 -3.93 2.95
N VAL A 112 -3.08 -2.84 3.43
CA VAL A 112 -3.71 -1.83 2.59
C VAL A 112 -2.80 -0.60 2.51
N ALA A 113 -2.45 -0.15 1.31
CA ALA A 113 -1.58 0.99 1.10
C ALA A 113 -2.26 2.11 0.30
N GLN A 114 -2.18 3.33 0.81
CA GLN A 114 -2.61 4.54 0.11
C GLN A 114 -1.41 5.40 -0.19
N ILE A 115 -1.06 5.55 -1.46
CA ILE A 115 0.06 6.38 -1.91
C ILE A 115 -0.41 7.82 -2.05
N VAL A 116 0.33 8.74 -1.41
CA VAL A 116 0.10 10.18 -1.51
C VAL A 116 1.24 10.81 -2.28
N LYS A 117 0.89 11.50 -3.37
CA LYS A 117 1.84 12.19 -4.25
C LYS A 117 2.21 13.56 -3.69
N LYS A 118 3.41 14.03 -4.03
CA LYS A 118 3.81 15.43 -3.84
C LYS A 118 2.84 16.33 -4.63
N LYS A 119 2.32 17.36 -4.00
CA LYS A 119 1.62 18.41 -4.73
C LYS A 119 2.66 19.15 -5.57
N VAL A 120 2.61 18.98 -6.88
CA VAL A 120 3.32 19.87 -7.78
C VAL A 120 2.57 21.20 -7.68
N VAL A 121 3.17 22.18 -7.00
CA VAL A 121 2.73 23.56 -7.11
C VAL A 121 3.04 23.92 -8.54
N GLY A 122 2.02 23.99 -9.39
CA GLY A 122 2.18 24.40 -10.76
C GLY A 122 2.89 25.75 -10.78
N ALA A 123 4.03 25.84 -11.45
CA ALA A 123 4.54 27.09 -11.91
C ALA A 123 3.46 27.64 -12.86
N GLY A 124 2.63 28.56 -12.35
CA GLY A 124 1.75 29.34 -13.20
C GLY A 124 2.64 30.04 -14.23
N GLU A 125 2.23 30.06 -15.49
CA GLU A 125 2.91 30.64 -16.63
C GLU A 125 3.31 32.12 -16.44
N ASP A 126 2.96 32.75 -15.33
CA ASP A 126 3.20 34.17 -15.03
C ASP A 126 4.10 34.41 -13.83
N GLY A 127 5.09 33.60 -13.51
CA GLY A 127 6.18 33.94 -12.57
C GLY A 127 5.79 34.63 -11.23
N ARG A 128 4.50 34.83 -10.95
CA ARG A 128 3.97 35.42 -9.73
C ARG A 128 3.33 34.32 -8.90
N GLY A 129 4.09 33.83 -7.91
CA GLY A 129 3.58 32.98 -6.87
C GLY A 129 2.34 33.60 -6.24
N ARG A 130 1.16 33.17 -6.66
CA ARG A 130 -0.10 33.52 -6.00
C ARG A 130 -0.15 32.71 -4.73
N PHE A 131 0.39 33.28 -3.65
CA PHE A 131 -0.01 32.89 -2.31
C PHE A 131 -1.50 33.16 -2.20
N LYS A 132 -2.35 32.17 -2.43
CA LYS A 132 -3.70 32.19 -1.87
C LYS A 132 -3.50 31.94 -0.37
N THR A 133 -3.28 33.02 0.36
CA THR A 133 -3.68 33.09 1.74
C THR A 133 -5.21 32.95 1.73
N THR A 134 -5.72 31.75 1.98
CA THR A 134 -7.07 31.59 2.53
C THR A 134 -7.01 32.16 3.94
N ALA A 135 -6.99 33.50 4.00
CA ALA A 135 -7.23 34.22 5.22
C ALA A 135 -8.73 34.19 5.50
N SER A 136 -9.23 33.07 5.96
CA SER A 136 -10.36 33.00 6.86
C SER A 136 -9.84 32.50 8.21
N GLY A 137 -8.88 33.26 8.77
CA GLY A 137 -8.61 33.20 10.18
C GLY A 137 -9.58 34.15 10.89
N PRO A 138 -9.96 33.87 12.15
CA PRO A 138 -10.79 34.79 12.90
C PRO A 138 -10.12 36.17 12.95
N ASP A 139 -10.89 37.21 12.65
CA ASP A 139 -10.46 38.62 12.71
C ASP A 139 -9.56 38.85 13.90
N ARG A 140 -8.34 39.34 13.68
CA ARG A 140 -7.41 39.65 14.77
C ARG A 140 -8.09 40.66 15.66
N ILE A 141 -7.99 40.42 16.97
CA ILE A 141 -8.60 41.29 18.02
C ILE A 141 -8.27 42.79 17.79
N ALA A 142 -7.12 43.12 17.19
CA ALA A 142 -6.70 44.45 16.82
C ALA A 142 -7.61 45.14 15.78
N ASP A 143 -8.27 44.40 14.90
CA ASP A 143 -9.15 44.98 13.87
C ASP A 143 -10.56 45.26 14.39
N ARG A 144 -10.98 44.65 15.50
CA ARG A 144 -12.27 44.90 16.16
C ARG A 144 -12.33 46.23 16.85
N VAL A 145 -11.20 46.73 17.35
CA VAL A 145 -11.16 48.01 18.11
C VAL A 145 -11.30 49.24 17.21
N LYS A 146 -10.97 49.10 15.90
CA LYS A 146 -11.06 50.20 14.94
C LYS A 146 -12.43 50.40 14.32
N LYS A 147 -13.38 49.49 14.51
CA LYS A 147 -14.72 49.51 13.86
C LYS A 147 -15.86 50.00 14.77
N ALA A 148 -15.61 50.37 15.99
CA ALA A 148 -16.62 50.92 16.88
C ALA A 148 -16.51 52.45 16.89
N PRO A 149 -17.37 53.24 16.23
CA PRO A 149 -17.42 54.66 16.47
C PRO A 149 -17.97 54.90 17.87
N LEU A 150 -17.22 55.61 18.69
CA LEU A 150 -17.67 56.14 19.93
C LEU A 150 -18.81 57.14 19.64
N LYS A 151 -20.03 56.75 19.97
CA LYS A 151 -21.15 57.71 20.03
C LYS A 151 -20.98 58.53 21.30
N SER A 152 -20.73 59.81 21.15
CA SER A 152 -20.91 60.85 22.16
C SER A 152 -22.40 61.08 22.40
#